data_438239e19a09a3d7bb29863820482831
#
_entry.id   438239e19a09a3d7bb29863820482831
#
_cell.length_a   1.000
_cell.length_b   1.000
_cell.length_c   1.000
_cell.angle_alpha   90.00
_cell.angle_beta   90.00
_cell.angle_gamma   90.00
#
_symmetry.space_group_name_H-M   'P 1'
#
loop_
_entity.id
_entity.type
_entity.pdbx_description
1 polymer ?
#
loop_
_entity_poly.entity_id
_entity_poly.type
_entity_poly.pdbx_seq_one_letter_code
_entity_poly.pdbx_strand_id
1 'polypeptide(L)' 'MNLVTGATGHIGNVLVRELVKRGERVRALVLPEEDLTPLRDLDIDIVIGNVLDKDSLLAAFKDVENVFHLAGIISIM' A
#
# COMPACT_ATOMS: atom_id res chain seq x y z
N MET A 1 -1.44 6.33 10.63
CA MET A 1 -1.71 5.78 9.29
C MET A 1 -0.45 5.12 8.74
N ASN A 2 -0.56 3.89 8.31
CA ASN A 2 0.55 3.14 7.74
C ASN A 2 0.36 3.06 6.23
N LEU A 3 1.35 3.52 5.47
CA LEU A 3 1.31 3.46 4.02
C LEU A 3 2.06 2.21 3.55
N VAL A 4 1.43 1.43 2.70
CA VAL A 4 2.05 0.23 2.13
C VAL A 4 2.06 0.37 0.60
N THR A 5 3.24 0.26 -0.01
CA THR A 5 3.37 0.13 -1.45
C THR A 5 3.61 -1.35 -1.76
N GLY A 6 3.16 -1.81 -2.91
CA GLY A 6 3.26 -3.23 -3.24
C GLY A 6 2.27 -4.09 -2.47
N ALA A 7 1.17 -3.50 -2.01
CA ALA A 7 0.17 -4.20 -1.19
C ALA A 7 -0.55 -5.34 -1.93
N THR A 8 -0.59 -5.28 -3.26
CA THR A 8 -1.22 -6.33 -4.05
C THR A 8 -0.30 -7.53 -4.28
N GLY A 9 1.00 -7.38 -3.98
CA GLY A 9 1.94 -8.49 -4.07
C GLY A 9 1.76 -9.43 -2.89
N HIS A 10 2.41 -10.59 -2.97
CA HIS A 10 2.24 -11.64 -1.95
C HIS A 10 2.65 -11.14 -0.55
N ILE A 11 3.86 -10.61 -0.42
CA ILE A 11 4.37 -10.15 0.87
C ILE A 11 3.57 -8.95 1.36
N GLY A 12 3.29 -8.00 0.47
CA GLY A 12 2.54 -6.80 0.83
C GLY A 12 1.14 -7.12 1.29
N ASN A 13 0.48 -8.06 0.63
CA ASN A 13 -0.86 -8.48 1.01
C ASN A 13 -0.88 -9.10 2.41
N VAL A 14 0.09 -9.96 2.71
CA VAL A 14 0.21 -10.55 4.04
C VAL A 14 0.41 -9.47 5.10
N LEU A 15 1.28 -8.50 4.83
CA LEU A 15 1.53 -7.41 5.76
C LEU A 15 0.28 -6.57 6.00
N VAL A 16 -0.43 -6.20 4.94
CA VAL A 16 -1.64 -5.40 5.06
C VAL A 16 -2.68 -6.13 5.94
N ARG A 17 -2.89 -7.41 5.69
CA ARG A 17 -3.85 -8.20 6.45
C ARG A 17 -3.46 -8.27 7.92
N GLU A 18 -2.18 -8.42 8.20
CA GLU A 18 -1.72 -8.47 9.58
C GLU A 18 -1.90 -7.13 10.29
N LEU A 19 -1.60 -6.02 9.61
CA LEU A 19 -1.81 -4.69 10.19
C LEU A 19 -3.28 -4.42 10.48
N VAL A 20 -4.15 -4.78 9.56
CA VAL A 20 -5.60 -4.62 9.76
C VAL A 20 -6.07 -5.47 10.93
N LYS A 21 -5.58 -6.69 11.02
CA LYS A 21 -5.93 -7.61 12.12
C LYS A 21 -5.54 -7.03 13.47
N ARG A 22 -4.46 -6.26 13.53
CA ARG A 22 -3.98 -5.62 14.75
C ARG A 22 -4.69 -4.30 15.06
N GLY A 23 -5.66 -3.93 14.25
CA GLY A 23 -6.39 -2.68 14.46
C GLY A 23 -5.66 -1.45 13.95
N GLU A 24 -4.60 -1.62 13.17
CA GLU A 24 -3.85 -0.51 12.60
C GLU A 24 -4.55 0.06 11.37
N ARG A 25 -4.40 1.37 11.17
CA ARG A 25 -4.93 2.03 9.98
C ARG A 25 -3.94 1.87 8.84
N VAL A 26 -4.44 1.45 7.69
CA VAL A 26 -3.59 1.14 6.54
C VAL A 26 -4.09 1.89 5.31
N ARG A 27 -3.14 2.43 4.55
CA ARG A 27 -3.37 3.00 3.23
C ARG A 27 -2.49 2.28 2.24
N ALA A 28 -3.08 1.80 1.15
CA ALA A 28 -2.32 1.14 0.09
C ALA A 28 -2.18 2.09 -1.09
N LEU A 29 -0.95 2.26 -1.58
CA LEU A 29 -0.68 2.99 -2.81
C LEU A 29 -0.58 1.97 -3.95
N VAL A 30 -1.47 2.06 -4.91
CA VAL A 30 -1.55 1.11 -6.02
C VAL A 30 -1.50 1.83 -7.35
N LEU A 31 -0.99 1.15 -8.38
CA LEU A 31 -0.97 1.68 -9.73
C LEU A 31 -2.37 1.58 -10.35
N PRO A 32 -2.71 2.47 -11.30
CA PRO A 32 -4.05 2.49 -11.89
C PRO A 32 -4.52 1.16 -12.50
N GLU A 33 -3.60 0.38 -13.05
CA GLU A 33 -3.95 -0.87 -13.71
C GLU A 33 -3.81 -2.10 -12.82
N GLU A 34 -3.47 -1.94 -11.55
CA GLU A 34 -3.31 -3.09 -10.67
C GLU A 34 -4.65 -3.76 -10.35
N ASP A 35 -4.60 -5.07 -10.24
CA ASP A 35 -5.75 -5.85 -9.81
C ASP A 35 -5.90 -5.71 -8.30
N LEU A 36 -7.00 -5.15 -7.84
CA LEU A 36 -7.24 -4.89 -6.43
C LEU A 36 -7.91 -6.07 -5.71
N THR A 37 -8.11 -7.18 -6.41
CA THR A 37 -8.74 -8.36 -5.80
C THR A 37 -8.07 -8.79 -4.49
N PRO A 38 -6.72 -8.79 -4.38
CA PRO A 38 -6.07 -9.17 -3.13
C PRO A 38 -6.41 -8.27 -1.94
N LEU A 39 -6.89 -7.05 -2.20
CA LEU A 39 -7.24 -6.09 -1.16
C LEU A 39 -8.73 -6.02 -0.89
N ARG A 40 -9.50 -6.83 -1.60
CA ARG A 40 -10.94 -6.87 -1.45
C ARG A 40 -11.31 -7.29 -0.04
N ASP A 41 -12.39 -6.74 0.47
CA ASP A 41 -12.92 -7.02 1.81
C ASP A 41 -12.03 -6.55 2.96
N LEU A 42 -10.99 -5.77 2.67
CA LEU A 42 -10.17 -5.17 3.71
C LEU A 42 -10.62 -3.75 3.97
N ASP A 43 -10.68 -3.37 5.23
CA ASP A 43 -11.04 -2.01 5.64
C ASP A 43 -9.79 -1.13 5.62
N ILE A 44 -9.42 -0.69 4.42
CA ILE A 44 -8.23 0.12 4.21
C ILE A 44 -8.51 1.26 3.24
N ASP A 45 -7.68 2.31 3.29
CA ASP A 45 -7.67 3.36 2.28
C ASP A 45 -6.89 2.87 1.07
N ILE A 46 -7.39 3.19 -0.12
CA ILE A 46 -6.65 2.89 -1.35
C ILE A 46 -6.43 4.20 -2.09
N VAL A 47 -5.16 4.50 -2.37
CA VAL A 47 -4.78 5.65 -3.18
C VAL A 47 -4.20 5.12 -4.48
N ILE A 48 -4.78 5.56 -5.60
CA ILE A 48 -4.31 5.17 -6.91
C ILE A 48 -3.32 6.21 -7.39
N GLY A 49 -2.11 5.76 -7.72
CA GLY A 49 -1.08 6.67 -8.17
C GLY A 49 0.18 5.93 -8.53
N ASN A 50 1.25 6.70 -8.72
CA ASN A 50 2.54 6.16 -9.15
C ASN A 50 3.62 6.73 -8.25
N VAL A 51 4.55 5.87 -7.79
CA VAL A 51 5.65 6.32 -6.94
C VAL A 51 6.57 7.31 -7.66
N LEU A 52 6.51 7.37 -8.99
CA LEU A 52 7.26 8.33 -9.78
C LEU A 52 6.53 9.67 -9.95
N ASP A 53 5.28 9.75 -9.52
CA ASP A 53 4.46 10.96 -9.62
C ASP A 53 4.46 11.66 -8.26
N LYS A 54 5.10 12.83 -8.22
CA LYS A 54 5.24 13.58 -6.98
C LYS A 54 3.89 13.90 -6.33
N ASP A 55 2.90 14.28 -7.13
CA ASP A 55 1.59 14.63 -6.60
C ASP A 55 0.89 13.42 -5.99
N SER A 56 1.02 12.26 -6.62
CA SER A 56 0.49 11.01 -6.06
C SER A 56 1.14 10.69 -4.72
N LEU A 57 2.47 10.88 -4.63
CA LEU A 57 3.18 10.63 -3.38
C LEU A 57 2.75 11.58 -2.28
N LEU A 58 2.60 12.86 -2.58
CA LEU A 58 2.17 13.82 -1.58
C LEU A 58 0.80 13.47 -1.02
N ALA A 59 -0.12 13.06 -1.89
CA ALA A 59 -1.45 12.65 -1.44
C ALA A 59 -1.38 11.36 -0.60
N ALA A 60 -0.53 10.42 -1.01
CA ALA A 60 -0.40 9.16 -0.31
C ALA A 60 0.24 9.32 1.07
N PHE A 61 1.17 10.27 1.21
CA PHE A 61 1.88 10.48 2.48
C PHE A 61 1.13 11.31 3.50
N LYS A 62 -0.01 11.86 3.15
CA LYS A 62 -0.75 12.71 4.09
C LYS A 62 -1.10 11.92 5.35
N ASP A 63 -0.70 12.44 6.52
CA ASP A 63 -0.96 11.86 7.83
C ASP A 63 -0.33 10.48 8.04
N VAL A 64 0.69 10.15 7.26
CA VAL A 64 1.37 8.85 7.35
C VAL A 64 2.51 8.93 8.35
N GLU A 65 2.57 7.95 9.25
CA GLU A 65 3.61 7.82 10.25
C GLU A 65 4.63 6.74 9.90
N ASN A 66 4.18 5.68 9.22
CA ASN A 66 5.05 4.57 8.85
C ASN A 66 4.86 4.23 7.37
N VAL A 67 5.95 3.94 6.69
CA VAL A 67 5.94 3.55 5.28
C VAL A 67 6.58 2.17 5.14
N PHE A 68 5.85 1.26 4.51
CA PHE A 68 6.34 -0.06 4.16
C PHE A 68 6.45 -0.12 2.64
N HIS A 69 7.65 0.11 2.13
CA HIS A 69 7.88 0.18 0.68
C HIS A 69 8.27 -1.18 0.14
N LEU A 70 7.29 -1.98 -0.22
CA LEU A 70 7.51 -3.35 -0.69
C LEU A 70 7.55 -3.47 -2.21
N ALA A 71 7.17 -2.42 -2.91
CA ALA A 71 7.09 -2.44 -4.37
C ALA A 71 8.45 -2.71 -5.03
N GLY A 72 9.55 -2.35 -4.36
CA GLY A 72 10.88 -2.51 -4.92
C GLY A 72 11.63 -3.77 -4.48
N ILE A 73 11.05 -4.55 -3.58
CA ILE A 73 11.77 -5.70 -3.01
C ILE A 73 12.12 -6.74 -4.07
N ILE A 74 11.21 -6.99 -4.98
CA ILE A 74 11.41 -8.01 -6.02
C ILE A 74 12.56 -7.64 -6.95
N SER A 75 12.77 -6.34 -7.17
CA SER A 75 13.80 -5.89 -8.09
C SER A 75 15.21 -6.11 -7.56
N ILE A 76 15.36 -6.39 -6.27
CA ILE A 76 16.65 -6.64 -5.64
C ILE A 76 17.11 -8.06 -5.90
N MET A 77 16.19 -8.92 -6.16
CA MET A 77 16.44 -10.35 -6.37
C MET A 77 16.70 -10.66 -7.82
#